data_52ad4dd501253a62fbe242f93cc40cac
#
_entry.id   52ad4dd501253a62fbe242f93cc40cac
#
_cell.length_a   1.000
_cell.length_b   1.000
_cell.length_c   1.000
_cell.angle_alpha   90.00
_cell.angle_beta   90.00
_cell.angle_gamma   90.00
#
_symmetry.space_group_name_H-M   'P 1'
#
loop_
_entity.id
_entity.type
_entity.pdbx_description
1 polymer ?
#
loop_
_entity_poly.entity_id
_entity_poly.type
_entity_poly.pdbx_seq_one_letter_code
_entity_poly.pdbx_strand_id
1 'polypeptide(L)'
;MSTQVKPTIHLSSSRIARIIHRWGFEDETDFLLRVVQPALVGLIDGTVSSLAPIFAAAIYANSHTALVVGLAVALGAGVSMGWSEALSDTGEQTGRGSAVVRGSITGGMTALGGLFHTLPFIISDVHTALLVAGCVVAVELFTIAWIRKRFLEVSMRSSLLLVAVGGLIALAIGIGLGSS
;
A
#
# COMPACT_ATOMS: atom_id res chain seq x y z
N MET A 1 39.19 -1.05 2.38
CA MET A 1 38.30 -1.00 3.55
C MET A 1 37.35 0.19 3.33
N SER A 2 36.17 -0.07 2.74
CA SER A 2 35.15 0.97 2.50
C SER A 2 34.24 1.00 3.72
N THR A 3 34.36 2.03 4.54
CA THR A 3 33.43 2.32 5.64
C THR A 3 32.07 2.71 5.02
N GLN A 4 31.15 1.79 4.98
CA GLN A 4 29.76 2.06 4.69
C GLN A 4 29.21 2.94 5.82
N VAL A 5 29.02 4.22 5.54
CA VAL A 5 28.31 5.14 6.44
C VAL A 5 26.84 4.76 6.40
N LYS A 6 26.38 4.05 7.44
CA LYS A 6 24.96 3.75 7.65
C LYS A 6 24.22 5.08 7.87
N PRO A 7 23.25 5.47 7.07
CA PRO A 7 22.47 6.68 7.33
C PRO A 7 21.66 6.49 8.61
N THR A 8 21.98 7.26 9.63
CA THR A 8 21.23 7.28 10.90
C THR A 8 20.00 8.17 10.71
N ILE A 9 18.84 7.56 10.53
CA ILE A 9 17.56 8.27 10.50
C ILE A 9 17.15 8.56 11.96
N HIS A 10 17.23 9.81 12.37
CA HIS A 10 16.78 10.26 13.70
C HIS A 10 15.27 10.54 13.70
N LEU A 11 14.45 9.55 14.07
CA LEU A 11 13.06 9.79 14.44
C LEU A 11 13.00 10.42 15.83
N SER A 12 12.82 11.72 15.88
CA SER A 12 12.85 12.60 17.07
C SER A 12 11.71 12.36 18.09
N SER A 13 11.30 11.12 18.36
CA SER A 13 10.29 10.85 19.39
C SER A 13 10.73 9.69 20.28
N SER A 14 11.04 9.98 21.52
CA SER A 14 11.38 9.00 22.57
C SER A 14 10.31 7.90 22.79
N ARG A 15 9.10 8.10 22.30
CA ARG A 15 8.02 7.09 22.35
C ARG A 15 8.17 6.03 21.25
N ILE A 16 8.53 6.42 20.03
CA ILE A 16 8.72 5.48 18.91
C ILE A 16 9.94 4.62 19.16
N ALA A 17 11.06 5.19 19.61
CA ALA A 17 12.25 4.42 19.96
C ALA A 17 11.96 3.34 21.01
N ARG A 18 11.16 3.66 22.04
CA ARG A 18 10.74 2.67 23.06
C ARG A 18 9.89 1.54 22.53
N ILE A 19 9.01 1.81 21.57
CA ILE A 19 8.18 0.79 20.92
C ILE A 19 9.04 -0.13 20.04
N ILE A 20 9.95 0.44 19.26
CA ILE A 20 10.88 -0.26 18.39
C ILE A 20 11.72 -1.26 19.20
N HIS A 21 12.36 -0.82 20.27
CA HIS A 21 13.13 -1.69 21.15
C HIS A 21 12.28 -2.76 21.86
N ARG A 22 11.04 -2.43 22.24
CA ARG A 22 10.11 -3.40 22.84
C ARG A 22 9.70 -4.51 21.88
N TRP A 23 9.72 -4.25 20.57
CA TRP A 23 9.40 -5.22 19.52
C TRP A 23 10.64 -5.95 19.00
N GLY A 24 11.82 -5.74 19.60
CA GLY A 24 13.04 -6.48 19.31
C GLY A 24 13.81 -5.97 18.09
N PHE A 25 13.55 -4.74 17.62
CA PHE A 25 14.34 -4.12 16.57
C PHE A 25 15.57 -3.43 17.17
N GLU A 26 16.70 -3.51 16.47
CA GLU A 26 17.97 -2.95 16.93
C GLU A 26 17.97 -1.42 16.90
N ASP A 27 17.46 -0.85 15.82
CA ASP A 27 17.37 0.59 15.61
C ASP A 27 16.17 0.97 14.70
N GLU A 28 16.00 2.27 14.47
CA GLU A 28 14.93 2.81 13.62
C GLU A 28 15.08 2.38 12.15
N THR A 29 16.33 2.19 11.68
CA THR A 29 16.61 1.72 10.32
C THR A 29 16.18 0.27 10.15
N ASP A 30 16.43 -0.56 11.14
CA ASP A 30 16.01 -1.95 11.16
C ASP A 30 14.47 -2.08 11.07
N PHE A 31 13.75 -1.31 11.88
CA PHE A 31 12.28 -1.24 11.82
C PHE A 31 11.78 -0.73 10.46
N LEU A 32 12.43 0.31 9.91
CA LEU A 32 12.08 0.85 8.60
C LEU A 32 12.21 -0.20 7.50
N LEU A 33 13.33 -0.91 7.46
CA LEU A 33 13.63 -1.88 6.41
C LEU A 33 12.79 -3.16 6.50
N ARG A 34 12.50 -3.61 7.72
CA ARG A 34 11.82 -4.89 7.95
C ARG A 34 10.30 -4.79 8.03
N VAL A 35 9.77 -3.60 8.35
CA VAL A 35 8.34 -3.42 8.56
C VAL A 35 7.75 -2.30 7.71
N VAL A 36 8.28 -1.08 7.84
CA VAL A 36 7.64 0.10 7.23
C VAL A 36 7.72 0.06 5.70
N GLN A 37 8.88 -0.28 5.14
CA GLN A 37 9.03 -0.36 3.68
C GLN A 37 8.16 -1.46 3.07
N PRO A 38 8.18 -2.73 3.54
CA PRO A 38 7.28 -3.76 3.04
C PRO A 38 5.80 -3.38 3.16
N ALA A 39 5.40 -2.82 4.31
CA ALA A 39 4.04 -2.38 4.53
C ALA A 39 3.62 -1.27 3.56
N LEU A 40 4.49 -0.29 3.35
CA LEU A 40 4.21 0.83 2.46
C LEU A 40 4.15 0.41 0.99
N VAL A 41 5.07 -0.47 0.55
CA VAL A 41 5.06 -1.03 -0.80
C VAL A 41 3.75 -1.78 -1.04
N GLY A 42 3.35 -2.66 -0.12
CA GLY A 42 2.09 -3.39 -0.21
C GLY A 42 0.88 -2.46 -0.25
N LEU A 43 0.81 -1.48 0.66
CA LEU A 43 -0.32 -0.55 0.72
C LEU A 43 -0.46 0.28 -0.57
N ILE A 44 0.64 0.80 -1.11
CA ILE A 44 0.64 1.54 -2.38
C ILE A 44 0.17 0.65 -3.52
N ASP A 45 0.72 -0.56 -3.63
CA ASP A 45 0.35 -1.48 -4.70
C ASP A 45 -1.13 -1.86 -4.60
N GLY A 46 -1.59 -2.28 -3.44
CA GLY A 46 -2.99 -2.66 -3.23
C GLY A 46 -3.98 -1.54 -3.54
N THR A 47 -3.67 -0.30 -3.10
CA THR A 47 -4.53 0.86 -3.40
C THR A 47 -4.54 1.18 -4.88
N VAL A 48 -3.39 1.25 -5.55
CA VAL A 48 -3.31 1.73 -6.94
C VAL A 48 -3.70 0.66 -7.95
N SER A 49 -3.23 -0.58 -7.80
CA SER A 49 -3.43 -1.65 -8.79
C SER A 49 -4.90 -2.11 -8.90
N SER A 50 -5.66 -2.01 -7.80
CA SER A 50 -7.07 -2.43 -7.77
C SER A 50 -8.05 -1.37 -8.26
N LEU A 51 -7.66 -0.10 -8.39
CA LEU A 51 -8.57 0.98 -8.83
C LEU A 51 -9.14 0.71 -10.22
N ALA A 52 -8.28 0.41 -11.20
CA ALA A 52 -8.73 0.23 -12.59
C ALA A 52 -9.77 -0.89 -12.72
N PRO A 53 -9.52 -2.14 -12.27
CA PRO A 53 -10.49 -3.21 -12.42
C PRO A 53 -11.78 -3.01 -11.62
N ILE A 54 -11.71 -2.41 -10.42
CA ILE A 54 -12.90 -2.17 -9.59
C ILE A 54 -13.80 -1.12 -10.21
N PHE A 55 -13.24 0.04 -10.61
CA PHE A 55 -14.02 1.12 -11.19
C PHE A 55 -14.54 0.75 -12.58
N ALA A 56 -13.76 0.00 -13.38
CA ALA A 56 -14.27 -0.54 -14.65
C ALA A 56 -15.47 -1.46 -14.43
N ALA A 57 -15.39 -2.40 -13.48
CA ALA A 57 -16.48 -3.32 -13.17
C ALA A 57 -17.72 -2.60 -12.63
N ALA A 58 -17.53 -1.56 -11.81
CA ALA A 58 -18.63 -0.76 -11.27
C ALA A 58 -19.38 -0.01 -12.38
N ILE A 59 -18.65 0.60 -13.32
CA ILE A 59 -19.22 1.42 -14.39
C ILE A 59 -19.84 0.52 -15.47
N TYR A 60 -19.14 -0.55 -15.87
CA TYR A 60 -19.58 -1.45 -16.92
C TYR A 60 -20.80 -2.32 -16.51
N ALA A 61 -20.84 -2.74 -15.24
CA ALA A 61 -21.87 -3.66 -14.75
C ALA A 61 -22.65 -3.10 -13.57
N ASN A 62 -22.17 -3.29 -12.33
CA ASN A 62 -22.88 -2.88 -11.12
C ASN A 62 -21.98 -3.01 -9.86
N SER A 63 -22.51 -2.55 -8.71
CA SER A 63 -21.80 -2.64 -7.41
C SER A 63 -21.42 -4.07 -7.02
N HIS A 64 -22.30 -5.04 -7.20
CA HIS A 64 -22.01 -6.42 -6.82
C HIS A 64 -20.84 -7.00 -7.64
N THR A 65 -20.80 -6.73 -8.94
CA THR A 65 -19.69 -7.16 -9.80
C THR A 65 -18.38 -6.48 -9.37
N ALA A 66 -18.42 -5.18 -9.08
CA ALA A 66 -17.27 -4.44 -8.58
C ALA A 66 -16.76 -4.99 -7.23
N LEU A 67 -17.68 -5.36 -6.32
CA LEU A 67 -17.31 -5.99 -5.05
C LEU A 67 -16.57 -7.32 -5.27
N VAL A 68 -17.13 -8.21 -6.10
CA VAL A 68 -16.52 -9.52 -6.38
C VAL A 68 -15.15 -9.38 -7.05
N VAL A 69 -15.06 -8.52 -8.07
CA VAL A 69 -13.79 -8.21 -8.77
C VAL A 69 -12.79 -7.62 -7.80
N GLY A 70 -13.20 -6.66 -6.98
CA GLY A 70 -12.34 -6.01 -6.00
C GLY A 70 -11.79 -6.98 -4.96
N LEU A 71 -12.63 -7.87 -4.42
CA LEU A 71 -12.19 -8.93 -3.50
C LEU A 71 -11.18 -9.86 -4.17
N ALA A 72 -11.45 -10.31 -5.40
CA ALA A 72 -10.57 -11.20 -6.14
C ALA A 72 -9.20 -10.54 -6.42
N VAL A 73 -9.22 -9.27 -6.86
CA VAL A 73 -8.00 -8.50 -7.15
C VAL A 73 -7.21 -8.24 -5.85
N ALA A 74 -7.86 -7.77 -4.78
CA ALA A 74 -7.18 -7.46 -3.53
C ALA A 74 -6.50 -8.69 -2.91
N LEU A 75 -7.20 -9.83 -2.86
CA LEU A 75 -6.65 -11.06 -2.32
C LEU A 75 -5.58 -11.66 -3.25
N GLY A 76 -5.83 -11.68 -4.56
CA GLY A 76 -4.86 -12.19 -5.55
C GLY A 76 -3.58 -11.36 -5.58
N ALA A 77 -3.69 -10.03 -5.59
CA ALA A 77 -2.55 -9.12 -5.51
C ALA A 77 -1.80 -9.29 -4.18
N GLY A 78 -2.51 -9.44 -3.06
CA GLY A 78 -1.91 -9.71 -1.77
C GLY A 78 -1.05 -10.96 -1.76
N VAL A 79 -1.55 -12.07 -2.30
CA VAL A 79 -0.76 -13.30 -2.45
C VAL A 79 0.44 -13.08 -3.37
N SER A 80 0.23 -12.47 -4.54
CA SER A 80 1.29 -12.23 -5.53
C SER A 80 2.42 -11.36 -4.97
N MET A 81 2.07 -10.22 -4.35
CA MET A 81 3.05 -9.30 -3.78
C MET A 81 3.78 -9.88 -2.58
N GLY A 82 3.06 -10.61 -1.71
CA GLY A 82 3.70 -11.30 -0.60
C GLY A 82 4.69 -12.34 -1.04
N TRP A 83 4.35 -13.12 -2.06
CA TRP A 83 5.23 -14.14 -2.66
C TRP A 83 6.43 -13.51 -3.35
N SER A 84 6.20 -12.45 -4.14
CA SER A 84 7.27 -11.72 -4.83
C SER A 84 8.28 -11.12 -3.86
N GLU A 85 7.82 -10.48 -2.77
CA GLU A 85 8.73 -9.95 -1.74
C GLU A 85 9.50 -11.07 -1.05
N ALA A 86 8.86 -12.19 -0.68
CA ALA A 86 9.52 -13.30 -0.01
C ALA A 86 10.58 -13.98 -0.89
N LEU A 87 10.37 -14.05 -2.21
CA LEU A 87 11.30 -14.69 -3.15
C LEU A 87 12.38 -13.74 -3.69
N SER A 88 12.21 -12.42 -3.57
CA SER A 88 13.13 -11.45 -4.16
C SER A 88 14.45 -11.30 -3.41
N ASP A 89 14.45 -11.53 -2.10
CA ASP A 89 15.60 -11.28 -1.23
C ASP A 89 15.51 -12.11 0.06
N THR A 90 16.51 -12.92 0.33
CA THR A 90 16.60 -13.73 1.57
C THR A 90 16.76 -12.88 2.83
N GLY A 91 17.23 -11.64 2.68
CA GLY A 91 17.49 -10.71 3.78
C GLY A 91 18.88 -10.86 4.43
N GLU A 92 19.63 -11.92 4.12
CA GLU A 92 20.93 -12.17 4.74
C GLU A 92 21.98 -11.13 4.33
N GLN A 93 22.04 -10.79 3.04
CA GLN A 93 23.00 -9.81 2.51
C GLN A 93 22.56 -8.37 2.71
N THR A 94 21.24 -8.12 2.70
CA THR A 94 20.66 -6.76 2.76
C THR A 94 20.34 -6.30 4.17
N GLY A 95 20.41 -7.17 5.16
CA GLY A 95 20.05 -6.88 6.54
C GLY A 95 18.54 -6.62 6.76
N ARG A 96 17.69 -6.98 5.78
CA ARG A 96 16.25 -6.74 5.81
C ARG A 96 15.45 -7.79 6.61
N GLY A 97 16.13 -8.68 7.34
CA GLY A 97 15.51 -9.71 8.15
C GLY A 97 14.80 -10.81 7.36
N SER A 98 13.86 -11.52 7.98
CA SER A 98 13.18 -12.67 7.39
C SER A 98 12.36 -12.32 6.15
N ALA A 99 12.64 -13.00 5.04
CA ALA A 99 11.91 -12.88 3.78
C ALA A 99 10.41 -13.21 3.93
N VAL A 100 10.10 -14.25 4.71
CA VAL A 100 8.71 -14.67 4.98
C VAL A 100 7.93 -13.60 5.75
N VAL A 101 8.55 -12.97 6.75
CA VAL A 101 7.91 -11.92 7.53
C VAL A 101 7.63 -10.69 6.64
N ARG A 102 8.62 -10.24 5.86
CA ARG A 102 8.43 -9.13 4.93
C ARG A 102 7.37 -9.42 3.88
N GLY A 103 7.41 -10.62 3.28
CA GLY A 103 6.40 -11.06 2.33
C GLY A 103 4.99 -11.07 2.93
N SER A 104 4.84 -11.55 4.16
CA SER A 104 3.54 -11.52 4.86
C SER A 104 3.06 -10.11 5.12
N ILE A 105 3.95 -9.19 5.49
CA ILE A 105 3.61 -7.77 5.68
C ILE A 105 3.21 -7.14 4.35
N THR A 106 4.01 -7.32 3.29
CA THR A 106 3.73 -6.76 1.97
C THR A 106 2.40 -7.28 1.43
N GLY A 107 2.21 -8.60 1.42
CA GLY A 107 0.98 -9.21 0.92
C GLY A 107 -0.26 -8.82 1.73
N GLY A 108 -0.15 -8.82 3.06
CA GLY A 108 -1.24 -8.38 3.94
C GLY A 108 -1.63 -6.91 3.71
N MET A 109 -0.65 -6.03 3.56
CA MET A 109 -0.90 -4.61 3.28
C MET A 109 -1.42 -4.36 1.86
N THR A 110 -0.99 -5.17 0.86
CA THR A 110 -1.57 -5.13 -0.49
C THR A 110 -3.04 -5.53 -0.46
N ALA A 111 -3.38 -6.62 0.20
CA ALA A 111 -4.77 -7.03 0.35
C ALA A 111 -5.60 -5.96 1.06
N LEU A 112 -5.12 -5.38 2.16
CA LEU A 112 -5.82 -4.32 2.89
C LEU A 112 -6.03 -3.06 2.04
N GLY A 113 -5.01 -2.61 1.31
CA GLY A 113 -5.11 -1.46 0.41
C GLY A 113 -6.20 -1.65 -0.65
N GLY A 114 -6.30 -2.83 -1.28
CA GLY A 114 -7.36 -3.13 -2.23
C GLY A 114 -8.74 -3.31 -1.59
N LEU A 115 -8.80 -3.86 -0.38
CA LEU A 115 -10.07 -4.13 0.31
C LEU A 115 -10.79 -2.85 0.75
N PHE A 116 -10.09 -1.85 1.27
CA PHE A 116 -10.74 -0.67 1.86
C PHE A 116 -11.67 0.06 0.90
N HIS A 117 -11.26 0.33 -0.33
CA HIS A 117 -12.12 0.98 -1.33
C HIS A 117 -12.97 -0.01 -2.15
N THR A 118 -12.81 -1.31 -1.93
CA THR A 118 -13.73 -2.35 -2.44
C THR A 118 -15.00 -2.45 -1.57
N LEU A 119 -14.87 -2.32 -0.24
CA LEU A 119 -16.00 -2.49 0.69
C LEU A 119 -17.18 -1.56 0.42
N PRO A 120 -17.04 -0.31 -0.01
CA PRO A 120 -18.17 0.53 -0.39
C PRO A 120 -19.11 -0.08 -1.43
N PHE A 121 -18.65 -0.99 -2.25
CA PHE A 121 -19.49 -1.66 -3.26
C PHE A 121 -20.47 -2.72 -2.69
N ILE A 122 -20.53 -2.87 -1.35
CA ILE A 122 -21.63 -3.51 -0.65
C ILE A 122 -22.92 -2.68 -0.82
N ILE A 123 -22.80 -1.36 -1.03
CA ILE A 123 -23.92 -0.47 -1.33
C ILE A 123 -24.45 -0.80 -2.72
N SER A 124 -25.74 -1.14 -2.82
CA SER A 124 -26.35 -1.56 -4.09
C SER A 124 -26.41 -0.45 -5.13
N ASP A 125 -26.59 0.82 -4.70
CA ASP A 125 -26.55 1.96 -5.61
C ASP A 125 -25.12 2.27 -6.02
N VAL A 126 -24.81 2.04 -7.30
CA VAL A 126 -23.46 2.16 -7.85
C VAL A 126 -22.91 3.59 -7.77
N HIS A 127 -23.78 4.62 -7.91
CA HIS A 127 -23.33 6.01 -7.84
C HIS A 127 -22.88 6.37 -6.42
N THR A 128 -23.65 5.98 -5.42
CA THR A 128 -23.28 6.15 -4.01
C THR A 128 -22.02 5.34 -3.68
N ALA A 129 -21.95 4.08 -4.13
CA ALA A 129 -20.77 3.24 -3.93
C ALA A 129 -19.50 3.87 -4.51
N LEU A 130 -19.54 4.39 -5.73
CA LEU A 130 -18.43 5.07 -6.39
C LEU A 130 -17.98 6.33 -5.63
N LEU A 131 -18.92 7.14 -5.15
CA LEU A 131 -18.59 8.33 -4.35
C LEU A 131 -17.91 7.96 -3.05
N VAL A 132 -18.44 6.97 -2.32
CA VAL A 132 -17.84 6.51 -1.05
C VAL A 132 -16.47 5.88 -1.31
N ALA A 133 -16.33 5.04 -2.34
CA ALA A 133 -15.06 4.45 -2.72
C ALA A 133 -14.02 5.53 -3.07
N GLY A 134 -14.42 6.56 -3.82
CA GLY A 134 -13.56 7.71 -4.13
C GLY A 134 -13.07 8.45 -2.88
N CYS A 135 -13.95 8.66 -1.89
CA CYS A 135 -13.56 9.25 -0.60
C CYS A 135 -12.57 8.35 0.17
N VAL A 136 -12.80 7.03 0.18
CA VAL A 136 -11.88 6.07 0.81
C VAL A 136 -10.52 6.12 0.14
N VAL A 137 -10.46 6.09 -1.20
CA VAL A 137 -9.21 6.24 -1.96
C VAL A 137 -8.47 7.52 -1.60
N ALA A 138 -9.17 8.65 -1.50
CA ALA A 138 -8.54 9.91 -1.11
C ALA A 138 -7.89 9.84 0.28
N VAL A 139 -8.55 9.18 1.24
CA VAL A 139 -8.00 8.95 2.59
C VAL A 139 -6.80 8.02 2.54
N GLU A 140 -6.84 6.95 1.74
CA GLU A 140 -5.71 6.02 1.55
C GLU A 140 -4.49 6.73 0.96
N LEU A 141 -4.67 7.50 -0.12
CA LEU A 141 -3.59 8.26 -0.76
C LEU A 141 -2.97 9.28 0.20
N PHE A 142 -3.80 9.96 1.00
CA PHE A 142 -3.31 10.88 2.04
C PHE A 142 -2.53 10.14 3.12
N THR A 143 -3.02 8.99 3.57
CA THR A 143 -2.37 8.15 4.58
C THR A 143 -1.01 7.65 4.09
N ILE A 144 -0.93 7.16 2.84
CA ILE A 144 0.31 6.76 2.19
C ILE A 144 1.31 7.93 2.17
N ALA A 145 0.87 9.11 1.72
CA ALA A 145 1.72 10.28 1.66
C ALA A 145 2.21 10.72 3.05
N TRP A 146 1.36 10.62 4.07
CA TRP A 146 1.71 10.93 5.45
C TRP A 146 2.74 9.94 6.02
N ILE A 147 2.58 8.62 5.78
CA ILE A 147 3.55 7.60 6.18
C ILE A 147 4.89 7.85 5.49
N ARG A 148 4.90 8.14 4.19
CA ARG A 148 6.10 8.46 3.43
C ARG A 148 6.82 9.68 4.00
N LYS A 149 6.08 10.75 4.29
CA LYS A 149 6.65 11.94 4.96
C LYS A 149 7.24 11.59 6.32
N ARG A 150 6.55 10.76 7.09
CA ARG A 150 6.91 10.46 8.49
C ARG A 150 8.13 9.56 8.61
N PHE A 151 8.28 8.57 7.73
CA PHE A 151 9.30 7.53 7.83
C PHE A 151 10.39 7.63 6.76
N LEU A 152 10.12 8.21 5.61
CA LEU A 152 11.09 8.36 4.52
C LEU A 152 11.61 9.80 4.38
N GLU A 153 11.20 10.71 5.26
CA GLU A 153 11.63 12.13 5.29
C GLU A 153 11.40 12.89 3.97
N VAL A 154 10.49 12.40 3.13
CA VAL A 154 10.14 13.05 1.87
C VAL A 154 9.08 14.15 2.08
N SER A 155 9.08 15.17 1.22
CA SER A 155 8.10 16.24 1.34
C SER A 155 6.67 15.73 1.11
N MET A 156 5.70 16.23 1.88
CA MET A 156 4.28 15.86 1.75
C MET A 156 3.74 16.16 0.35
N ARG A 157 4.14 17.31 -0.23
CA ARG A 157 3.71 17.72 -1.58
C ARG A 157 4.19 16.75 -2.65
N SER A 158 5.48 16.38 -2.63
CA SER A 158 6.04 15.41 -3.57
C SER A 158 5.38 14.02 -3.43
N SER A 159 5.14 13.59 -2.19
CA SER A 159 4.47 12.31 -1.92
C SER A 159 3.04 12.29 -2.43
N LEU A 160 2.25 13.33 -2.12
CA LEU A 160 0.87 13.46 -2.61
C LEU A 160 0.81 13.52 -4.13
N LEU A 161 1.66 14.31 -4.77
CA LEU A 161 1.69 14.39 -6.23
C LEU A 161 2.01 13.04 -6.86
N LEU A 162 3.03 12.34 -6.37
CA LEU A 162 3.44 11.07 -6.96
C LEU A 162 2.36 9.99 -6.82
N VAL A 163 1.79 9.87 -5.62
CA VAL A 163 0.77 8.85 -5.34
C VAL A 163 -0.56 9.20 -6.02
N ALA A 164 -0.93 10.50 -6.04
CA ALA A 164 -2.13 10.97 -6.73
C ALA A 164 -2.04 10.76 -8.25
N VAL A 165 -0.88 11.03 -8.87
CA VAL A 165 -0.68 10.78 -10.31
C VAL A 165 -0.87 9.30 -10.63
N GLY A 166 -0.27 8.39 -9.84
CA GLY A 166 -0.46 6.95 -10.01
C GLY A 166 -1.93 6.54 -9.88
N GLY A 167 -2.60 7.01 -8.83
CA GLY A 167 -4.03 6.75 -8.62
C GLY A 167 -4.93 7.31 -9.72
N LEU A 168 -4.67 8.53 -10.19
CA LEU A 168 -5.44 9.15 -11.28
C LEU A 168 -5.26 8.41 -12.60
N ILE A 169 -4.06 7.95 -12.93
CA ILE A 169 -3.82 7.13 -14.12
C ILE A 169 -4.60 5.82 -14.03
N ALA A 170 -4.51 5.11 -12.90
CA ALA A 170 -5.26 3.87 -12.70
C ALA A 170 -6.78 4.08 -12.79
N LEU A 171 -7.28 5.15 -12.17
CA LEU A 171 -8.70 5.52 -12.23
C LEU A 171 -9.14 5.86 -13.66
N ALA A 172 -8.35 6.64 -14.40
CA ALA A 172 -8.65 6.99 -15.78
C ALA A 172 -8.71 5.75 -16.68
N ILE A 173 -7.81 4.78 -16.50
CA ILE A 173 -7.85 3.48 -17.19
C ILE A 173 -9.16 2.76 -16.84
N GLY A 174 -9.52 2.67 -15.56
CA GLY A 174 -10.73 2.01 -15.10
C GLY A 174 -11.99 2.63 -15.69
N ILE A 175 -12.12 3.96 -15.65
CA ILE A 175 -13.26 4.69 -16.24
C ILE A 175 -13.31 4.49 -17.75
N GLY A 176 -12.17 4.62 -18.44
CA GLY A 176 -12.10 4.46 -19.90
C GLY A 176 -12.52 3.06 -20.36
N LEU A 177 -12.07 2.01 -19.67
CA LEU A 177 -12.46 0.63 -19.98
C LEU A 177 -13.92 0.32 -19.56
N GLY A 178 -14.40 0.90 -18.46
CA GLY A 178 -15.76 0.68 -17.98
C GLY A 178 -16.83 1.39 -18.79
N SER A 179 -16.46 2.42 -19.57
CA SER A 179 -17.39 3.20 -20.40
C SER A 179 -17.37 2.81 -21.88
N SER A 180 -16.52 1.87 -22.30
CA SER A 180 -16.44 1.34 -23.66
C SER A 180 -17.41 0.18 -23.88
#